data_fe6cc72e5e5746ff922c12698c45b71d
#
_entry.id   fe6cc72e5e5746ff922c12698c45b71d
#
_cell.length_a   1.000
_cell.length_b   1.000
_cell.length_c   1.000
_cell.angle_alpha   90.00
_cell.angle_beta   90.00
_cell.angle_gamma   90.00
#
_symmetry.space_group_name_H-M   'P 1'
#
loop_
_entity.id
_entity.type
_entity.pdbx_description
1 polymer ?
#
loop_
_entity_poly.entity_id
_entity_poly.type
_entity_poly.pdbx_seq_one_letter_code
_entity_poly.pdbx_strand_id
1 'polypeptide(L)'
;MRKKKFRNILVVLGGASGERAVSLESGRACVRALKKKGYKVKTFDPKFKNFNLINRLKIDVIFNALHGKDGEDGVAQSYFENLNIPYTHSGVISSHNAMNKIISKEIFNKNKILTPSYFSLQKKDFGINIVKKLIKRKKINFPVVIKPVNEGSSLGVKIVKNLKDLIKNTKVQFK
;
A
#
# COMPACT_ATOMS: atom_id res chain seq x y z
N MET A 1 6.67 -37.95 3.27
CA MET A 1 6.65 -36.45 3.37
C MET A 1 6.69 -35.83 1.97
N ARG A 2 5.71 -35.00 1.58
CA ARG A 2 5.79 -34.26 0.30
C ARG A 2 7.04 -33.35 0.32
N LYS A 3 7.90 -33.43 -0.70
CA LYS A 3 9.03 -32.50 -0.87
C LYS A 3 8.50 -31.08 -0.95
N LYS A 4 8.97 -30.18 -0.07
CA LYS A 4 8.61 -28.75 -0.15
C LYS A 4 9.08 -28.20 -1.49
N LYS A 5 8.18 -27.59 -2.25
CA LYS A 5 8.49 -26.96 -3.55
C LYS A 5 9.50 -25.81 -3.39
N PHE A 6 9.41 -25.05 -2.28
CA PHE A 6 10.33 -23.99 -1.91
C PHE A 6 11.03 -24.32 -0.60
N ARG A 7 12.32 -24.04 -0.49
CA ARG A 7 13.14 -24.29 0.71
C ARG A 7 13.79 -23.02 1.25
N ASN A 8 14.27 -22.16 0.35
CA ASN A 8 15.01 -20.95 0.68
C ASN A 8 14.09 -19.74 0.51
N ILE A 9 13.64 -19.17 1.62
CA ILE A 9 12.71 -18.04 1.61
C ILE A 9 13.46 -16.77 1.99
N LEU A 10 13.27 -15.70 1.21
CA LEU A 10 13.69 -14.37 1.57
C LEU A 10 12.49 -13.61 2.13
N VAL A 11 12.55 -13.19 3.39
CA VAL A 11 11.59 -12.25 3.95
C VAL A 11 12.10 -10.83 3.76
N VAL A 12 11.43 -10.07 2.93
CA VAL A 12 11.70 -8.63 2.74
C VAL A 12 10.87 -7.86 3.76
N LEU A 13 11.52 -7.07 4.61
CA LEU A 13 10.89 -6.38 5.75
C LEU A 13 11.58 -5.04 6.02
N GLY A 14 10.94 -4.15 6.76
CA GLY A 14 11.48 -2.84 7.10
C GLY A 14 11.14 -1.78 6.06
N GLY A 15 12.05 -1.46 5.16
CA GLY A 15 11.87 -0.39 4.17
C GLY A 15 11.95 1.02 4.76
N ALA A 16 11.68 2.04 3.95
CA ALA A 16 11.78 3.46 4.33
C ALA A 16 10.42 4.15 4.54
N SER A 17 9.30 3.42 4.38
CA SER A 17 7.95 3.99 4.54
C SER A 17 7.66 4.40 5.99
N GLY A 18 6.62 5.21 6.18
CA GLY A 18 6.09 5.54 7.52
C GLY A 18 5.61 4.31 8.32
N GLU A 19 5.41 3.17 7.65
CA GLU A 19 4.95 1.91 8.25
C GLU A 19 6.09 0.94 8.59
N ARG A 20 7.34 1.43 8.58
CA ARG A 20 8.54 0.61 8.85
C ARG A 20 8.45 -0.22 10.13
N ALA A 21 7.97 0.35 11.23
CA ALA A 21 7.87 -0.35 12.50
C ALA A 21 6.96 -1.59 12.40
N VAL A 22 5.81 -1.43 11.77
CA VAL A 22 4.84 -2.51 11.52
C VAL A 22 5.45 -3.58 10.64
N SER A 23 6.17 -3.18 9.57
CA SER A 23 6.85 -4.10 8.67
C SER A 23 7.93 -4.93 9.38
N LEU A 24 8.71 -4.31 10.26
CA LEU A 24 9.71 -5.01 11.05
C LEU A 24 9.09 -6.01 12.03
N GLU A 25 7.98 -5.66 12.67
CA GLU A 25 7.29 -6.52 13.63
C GLU A 25 6.65 -7.73 12.93
N SER A 26 5.80 -7.48 11.93
CA SER A 26 5.12 -8.52 11.16
C SER A 26 6.12 -9.42 10.43
N GLY A 27 7.15 -8.84 9.81
CA GLY A 27 8.19 -9.58 9.12
C GLY A 27 8.98 -10.50 10.05
N ARG A 28 9.35 -10.03 11.25
CA ARG A 28 10.02 -10.88 12.26
C ARG A 28 9.11 -12.03 12.73
N ALA A 29 7.81 -11.79 12.89
CA ALA A 29 6.85 -12.83 13.22
C ALA A 29 6.79 -13.91 12.11
N CYS A 30 6.72 -13.48 10.85
CA CYS A 30 6.76 -14.38 9.70
C CYS A 30 8.07 -15.20 9.64
N VAL A 31 9.23 -14.56 9.89
CA VAL A 31 10.52 -15.25 9.95
C VAL A 31 10.51 -16.37 11.00
N ARG A 32 10.01 -16.09 12.22
CA ARG A 32 9.91 -17.10 13.27
C ARG A 32 9.01 -18.26 12.85
N ALA A 33 7.84 -17.96 12.29
CA ALA A 33 6.88 -18.95 11.85
C ALA A 33 7.43 -19.84 10.71
N LEU A 34 8.08 -19.24 9.73
CA LEU A 34 8.69 -19.96 8.60
C LEU A 34 9.83 -20.88 9.07
N LYS A 35 10.71 -20.37 9.96
CA LYS A 35 11.78 -21.20 10.57
C LYS A 35 11.21 -22.38 11.35
N LYS A 36 10.16 -22.17 12.18
CA LYS A 36 9.47 -23.25 12.91
C LYS A 36 8.88 -24.31 11.98
N LYS A 37 8.46 -23.90 10.76
CA LYS A 37 8.01 -24.82 9.70
C LYS A 37 9.15 -25.51 8.94
N GLY A 38 10.42 -25.26 9.31
CA GLY A 38 11.60 -25.90 8.73
C GLY A 38 12.02 -25.35 7.37
N TYR A 39 11.72 -24.07 7.08
CA TYR A 39 12.27 -23.37 5.92
C TYR A 39 13.63 -22.75 6.26
N LYS A 40 14.51 -22.64 5.25
CA LYS A 40 15.73 -21.80 5.32
C LYS A 40 15.33 -20.37 5.03
N VAL A 41 15.43 -19.48 6.03
CA VAL A 41 14.94 -18.11 5.93
C VAL A 41 16.09 -17.12 6.03
N LYS A 42 16.19 -16.24 5.03
CA LYS A 42 17.03 -15.02 5.05
C LYS A 42 16.12 -13.80 5.18
N THR A 43 16.68 -12.68 5.65
CA THR A 43 15.98 -11.40 5.74
C THR A 43 16.67 -10.36 4.89
N PHE A 44 15.88 -9.42 4.36
CA PHE A 44 16.38 -8.32 3.54
C PHE A 44 15.61 -7.04 3.91
N ASP A 45 16.35 -5.98 4.21
CA ASP A 45 15.79 -4.66 4.51
C ASP A 45 16.23 -3.68 3.42
N PRO A 46 15.30 -3.24 2.53
CA PRO A 46 15.63 -2.35 1.44
C PRO A 46 16.00 -0.92 1.88
N LYS A 47 15.79 -0.55 3.15
CA LYS A 47 16.30 0.71 3.68
C LYS A 47 17.84 0.81 3.62
N PHE A 48 18.52 -0.33 3.77
CA PHE A 48 19.99 -0.38 3.87
C PHE A 48 20.64 -1.11 2.72
N LYS A 49 19.86 -1.76 1.84
CA LYS A 49 20.37 -2.63 0.77
C LYS A 49 19.58 -2.42 -0.52
N ASN A 50 20.30 -2.28 -1.63
CA ASN A 50 19.64 -2.24 -2.93
C ASN A 50 19.06 -3.61 -3.29
N PHE A 51 17.86 -3.65 -3.87
CA PHE A 51 17.17 -4.88 -4.31
C PHE A 51 18.01 -5.73 -5.26
N ASN A 52 18.88 -5.14 -6.08
CA ASN A 52 19.78 -5.88 -6.99
C ASN A 52 20.70 -6.87 -6.27
N LEU A 53 20.96 -6.66 -4.97
CA LEU A 53 21.75 -7.61 -4.17
C LEU A 53 21.05 -8.95 -3.94
N ILE A 54 19.74 -9.02 -4.14
CA ILE A 54 18.96 -10.26 -4.03
C ILE A 54 19.42 -11.29 -5.06
N ASN A 55 19.85 -10.88 -6.25
CA ASN A 55 20.40 -11.74 -7.29
C ASN A 55 21.56 -12.64 -6.81
N ARG A 56 22.31 -12.17 -5.80
CA ARG A 56 23.44 -12.92 -5.22
C ARG A 56 23.00 -13.94 -4.19
N LEU A 57 21.70 -14.00 -3.88
CA LEU A 57 21.15 -14.90 -2.87
C LEU A 57 20.49 -16.09 -3.58
N LYS A 58 20.81 -17.32 -3.14
CA LYS A 58 20.10 -18.52 -3.59
C LYS A 58 18.73 -18.56 -2.89
N ILE A 59 17.70 -18.05 -3.54
CA ILE A 59 16.34 -17.88 -3.02
C ILE A 59 15.35 -18.53 -3.97
N ASP A 60 14.39 -19.27 -3.42
CA ASP A 60 13.32 -19.93 -4.19
C ASP A 60 12.06 -19.06 -4.27
N VAL A 61 11.80 -18.24 -3.24
CA VAL A 61 10.61 -17.39 -3.14
C VAL A 61 10.85 -16.22 -2.20
N ILE A 62 10.23 -15.08 -2.50
CA ILE A 62 10.23 -13.89 -1.66
C ILE A 62 8.91 -13.82 -0.88
N PHE A 63 9.00 -13.69 0.43
CA PHE A 63 7.90 -13.29 1.30
C PHE A 63 7.99 -11.78 1.51
N ASN A 64 7.10 -11.03 0.86
CA ASN A 64 7.06 -9.59 1.03
C ASN A 64 6.31 -9.24 2.32
N ALA A 65 7.00 -8.69 3.31
CA ALA A 65 6.45 -8.18 4.55
C ALA A 65 6.65 -6.65 4.67
N LEU A 66 6.90 -5.97 3.54
CA LEU A 66 6.90 -4.51 3.51
C LEU A 66 5.46 -3.98 3.62
N HIS A 67 5.32 -2.79 4.18
CA HIS A 67 4.06 -2.07 4.29
C HIS A 67 4.17 -0.66 3.71
N GLY A 68 3.06 -0.18 3.12
CA GLY A 68 2.95 1.16 2.58
C GLY A 68 3.78 1.38 1.32
N LYS A 69 4.31 2.60 1.20
CA LYS A 69 5.08 3.03 0.04
C LYS A 69 6.29 2.13 -0.22
N ASP A 70 6.58 1.91 -1.48
CA ASP A 70 7.62 1.02 -2.03
C ASP A 70 7.39 -0.48 -1.73
N GLY A 71 6.48 -0.83 -0.81
CA GLY A 71 6.20 -2.22 -0.43
C GLY A 71 4.90 -2.79 -0.98
N GLU A 72 3.86 -1.94 -1.10
CA GLU A 72 2.50 -2.34 -1.49
C GLU A 72 2.01 -1.64 -2.76
N ASP A 73 2.79 -0.75 -3.35
CA ASP A 73 2.43 0.12 -4.48
C ASP A 73 2.95 -0.34 -5.85
N GLY A 74 3.55 -1.53 -5.91
CA GLY A 74 4.09 -2.12 -7.14
C GLY A 74 5.61 -1.94 -7.28
N VAL A 75 6.26 -1.07 -6.50
CA VAL A 75 7.71 -0.82 -6.61
C VAL A 75 8.51 -2.07 -6.26
N ALA A 76 8.36 -2.62 -5.06
CA ALA A 76 9.07 -3.86 -4.68
C ALA A 76 8.71 -5.02 -5.62
N GLN A 77 7.44 -5.12 -6.00
CA GLN A 77 6.96 -6.17 -6.91
C GLN A 77 7.67 -6.11 -8.28
N SER A 78 7.90 -4.90 -8.82
CA SER A 78 8.61 -4.74 -10.09
C SER A 78 10.05 -5.25 -10.01
N TYR A 79 10.72 -5.03 -8.89
CA TYR A 79 12.06 -5.61 -8.67
C TYR A 79 12.00 -7.14 -8.60
N PHE A 80 11.00 -7.72 -7.92
CA PHE A 80 10.87 -9.16 -7.79
C PHE A 80 10.57 -9.84 -9.13
N GLU A 81 9.73 -9.21 -9.97
CA GLU A 81 9.44 -9.69 -11.33
C GLU A 81 10.67 -9.65 -12.22
N ASN A 82 11.46 -8.56 -12.18
CA ASN A 82 12.72 -8.45 -12.93
C ASN A 82 13.76 -9.50 -12.50
N LEU A 83 13.70 -9.96 -11.24
CA LEU A 83 14.55 -11.04 -10.74
C LEU A 83 14.05 -12.44 -11.12
N ASN A 84 12.85 -12.55 -11.72
CA ASN A 84 12.18 -13.82 -12.00
C ASN A 84 12.02 -14.72 -10.75
N ILE A 85 11.90 -14.13 -9.56
CA ILE A 85 11.69 -14.87 -8.31
C ILE A 85 10.22 -14.78 -7.92
N PRO A 86 9.52 -15.90 -7.71
CA PRO A 86 8.16 -15.89 -7.19
C PRO A 86 8.07 -15.14 -5.85
N TYR A 87 6.98 -14.41 -5.64
CA TYR A 87 6.77 -13.65 -4.41
C TYR A 87 5.32 -13.71 -3.93
N THR A 88 5.11 -13.34 -2.67
CA THR A 88 3.76 -13.26 -2.09
C THR A 88 3.09 -11.93 -2.45
N HIS A 89 1.75 -11.89 -2.38
CA HIS A 89 0.86 -10.79 -2.72
C HIS A 89 0.59 -10.63 -4.23
N SER A 90 -0.06 -9.50 -4.56
CA SER A 90 -0.46 -9.18 -5.93
C SER A 90 0.72 -8.70 -6.78
N GLY A 91 0.59 -8.81 -8.10
CA GLY A 91 1.59 -8.31 -9.04
C GLY A 91 1.63 -6.78 -9.12
N VAL A 92 2.57 -6.26 -9.90
CA VAL A 92 2.90 -4.81 -10.00
C VAL A 92 1.67 -3.96 -10.26
N ILE A 93 0.93 -4.24 -11.35
CA ILE A 93 -0.23 -3.43 -11.76
C ILE A 93 -1.34 -3.47 -10.69
N SER A 94 -1.62 -4.65 -10.14
CA SER A 94 -2.66 -4.81 -9.14
C SER A 94 -2.31 -4.07 -7.85
N SER A 95 -1.06 -4.13 -7.41
CA SER A 95 -0.56 -3.42 -6.23
C SER A 95 -0.63 -1.90 -6.43
N HIS A 96 -0.17 -1.40 -7.59
CA HIS A 96 -0.26 0.01 -7.95
C HIS A 96 -1.71 0.52 -7.94
N ASN A 97 -2.61 -0.20 -8.60
CA ASN A 97 -4.03 0.15 -8.68
C ASN A 97 -4.71 0.14 -7.30
N ALA A 98 -4.38 -0.84 -6.46
CA ALA A 98 -4.94 -0.97 -5.12
C ALA A 98 -4.47 0.15 -4.17
N MET A 99 -3.21 0.57 -4.26
CA MET A 99 -2.67 1.66 -3.46
C MET A 99 -3.33 3.00 -3.80
N ASN A 100 -3.62 3.26 -5.08
CA ASN A 100 -4.25 4.49 -5.53
C ASN A 100 -5.77 4.43 -5.35
N LYS A 101 -6.30 5.18 -4.35
CA LYS A 101 -7.73 5.16 -4.00
C LYS A 101 -8.65 5.65 -5.11
N ILE A 102 -8.19 6.50 -6.02
CA ILE A 102 -8.98 6.97 -7.16
C ILE A 102 -9.11 5.83 -8.16
N ILE A 103 -8.00 5.24 -8.58
CA ILE A 103 -7.95 4.13 -9.54
C ILE A 103 -8.76 2.94 -8.98
N SER A 104 -8.58 2.59 -7.71
CA SER A 104 -9.35 1.51 -7.06
C SER A 104 -10.86 1.75 -7.19
N LYS A 105 -11.33 2.98 -6.91
CA LYS A 105 -12.75 3.30 -7.01
C LYS A 105 -13.29 3.31 -8.45
N GLU A 106 -12.47 3.72 -9.41
CA GLU A 106 -12.80 3.63 -10.83
C GLU A 106 -12.96 2.17 -11.27
N ILE A 107 -12.03 1.30 -10.85
CA ILE A 107 -12.11 -0.15 -11.09
C ILE A 107 -13.36 -0.74 -10.43
N PHE A 108 -13.67 -0.38 -9.18
CA PHE A 108 -14.86 -0.85 -8.47
C PHE A 108 -16.13 -0.44 -9.21
N ASN A 109 -16.25 0.82 -9.62
CA ASN A 109 -17.41 1.30 -10.37
C ASN A 109 -17.56 0.59 -11.72
N LYS A 110 -16.46 0.41 -12.47
CA LYS A 110 -16.46 -0.31 -13.74
C LYS A 110 -16.95 -1.77 -13.59
N ASN A 111 -16.60 -2.40 -12.49
CA ASN A 111 -16.98 -3.79 -12.18
C ASN A 111 -18.26 -3.90 -11.34
N LYS A 112 -19.02 -2.80 -11.17
CA LYS A 112 -20.27 -2.76 -10.40
C LYS A 112 -20.12 -3.18 -8.92
N ILE A 113 -18.92 -3.02 -8.36
CA ILE A 113 -18.64 -3.24 -6.95
C ILE A 113 -19.08 -2.00 -6.17
N LEU A 114 -19.93 -2.19 -5.17
CA LEU A 114 -20.44 -1.08 -4.36
C LEU A 114 -19.30 -0.37 -3.62
N THR A 115 -19.25 0.95 -3.78
CA THR A 115 -18.30 1.82 -3.10
C THR A 115 -18.96 3.16 -2.75
N PRO A 116 -18.67 3.76 -1.59
CA PRO A 116 -19.23 5.06 -1.23
C PRO A 116 -18.95 6.14 -2.27
N SER A 117 -19.87 7.08 -2.45
CA SER A 117 -19.68 8.26 -3.29
C SER A 117 -18.44 9.02 -2.89
N TYR A 118 -17.72 9.56 -3.86
CA TYR A 118 -16.46 10.27 -3.61
C TYR A 118 -16.21 11.35 -4.66
N PHE A 119 -15.30 12.24 -4.34
CA PHE A 119 -14.59 13.10 -5.29
C PHE A 119 -13.13 13.23 -4.86
N SER A 120 -12.27 13.55 -5.80
CA SER A 120 -10.87 13.87 -5.56
C SER A 120 -10.62 15.36 -5.77
N LEU A 121 -9.63 15.89 -5.07
CA LEU A 121 -9.17 17.25 -5.17
C LEU A 121 -7.65 17.28 -5.34
N GLN A 122 -7.16 18.14 -6.21
CA GLN A 122 -5.75 18.51 -6.31
C GLN A 122 -5.54 19.89 -5.68
N LYS A 123 -4.34 20.16 -5.18
CA LYS A 123 -4.01 21.44 -4.55
C LYS A 123 -4.33 22.64 -5.45
N LYS A 124 -4.02 22.53 -6.74
CA LYS A 124 -4.28 23.59 -7.73
C LYS A 124 -5.76 23.89 -7.97
N ASP A 125 -6.63 22.89 -7.79
CA ASP A 125 -8.07 22.99 -8.04
C ASP A 125 -8.88 23.22 -6.75
N PHE A 126 -8.19 23.44 -5.62
CA PHE A 126 -8.85 23.56 -4.34
C PHE A 126 -9.47 24.96 -4.15
N GLY A 127 -10.79 24.99 -3.96
CA GLY A 127 -11.56 26.20 -3.65
C GLY A 127 -12.89 25.86 -3.01
N ILE A 128 -13.39 26.74 -2.12
CA ILE A 128 -14.63 26.49 -1.37
C ILE A 128 -15.85 26.27 -2.29
N ASN A 129 -15.93 27.03 -3.38
CA ASN A 129 -17.02 26.92 -4.35
C ASN A 129 -16.94 25.61 -5.15
N ILE A 130 -15.73 25.17 -5.49
CA ILE A 130 -15.50 23.88 -6.16
C ILE A 130 -15.93 22.74 -5.24
N VAL A 131 -15.53 22.76 -3.97
CA VAL A 131 -15.91 21.74 -2.98
C VAL A 131 -17.42 21.69 -2.81
N LYS A 132 -18.10 22.83 -2.65
CA LYS A 132 -19.57 22.91 -2.56
C LYS A 132 -20.25 22.29 -3.79
N LYS A 133 -19.77 22.62 -4.99
CA LYS A 133 -20.30 22.07 -6.25
C LYS A 133 -20.12 20.55 -6.34
N LEU A 134 -18.95 20.03 -5.92
CA LEU A 134 -18.67 18.60 -5.93
C LEU A 134 -19.54 17.82 -4.93
N ILE A 135 -19.70 18.34 -3.71
CA ILE A 135 -20.59 17.75 -2.68
C ILE A 135 -22.01 17.62 -3.24
N LYS A 136 -22.56 18.71 -3.80
CA LYS A 136 -23.91 18.72 -4.39
C LYS A 136 -24.02 17.71 -5.55
N ARG A 137 -23.09 17.77 -6.51
CA ARG A 137 -23.08 16.90 -7.70
C ARG A 137 -23.00 15.41 -7.36
N LYS A 138 -22.18 15.06 -6.35
CA LYS A 138 -21.97 13.68 -5.92
C LYS A 138 -22.93 13.21 -4.82
N LYS A 139 -23.90 14.06 -4.43
CA LYS A 139 -24.89 13.79 -3.36
C LYS A 139 -24.23 13.28 -2.08
N ILE A 140 -23.17 13.94 -1.66
CA ILE A 140 -22.39 13.54 -0.47
C ILE A 140 -22.95 14.25 0.75
N ASN A 141 -23.26 13.48 1.80
CA ASN A 141 -23.73 13.97 3.09
C ASN A 141 -22.64 13.85 4.14
N PHE A 142 -22.64 14.78 5.11
CA PHE A 142 -21.78 14.67 6.29
C PHE A 142 -22.31 13.63 7.28
N PRO A 143 -21.43 12.93 8.04
CA PRO A 143 -19.99 13.08 8.07
C PRO A 143 -19.30 12.48 6.83
N VAL A 144 -18.14 13.04 6.46
CA VAL A 144 -17.29 12.51 5.36
C VAL A 144 -15.89 12.18 5.84
N VAL A 145 -15.21 11.33 5.09
CA VAL A 145 -13.83 10.95 5.35
C VAL A 145 -12.90 11.56 4.31
N ILE A 146 -11.90 12.32 4.77
CA ILE A 146 -10.78 12.81 3.96
C ILE A 146 -9.65 11.78 4.03
N LYS A 147 -9.04 11.47 2.90
CA LYS A 147 -7.91 10.53 2.83
C LYS A 147 -6.89 11.02 1.79
N PRO A 148 -5.58 10.88 2.03
CA PRO A 148 -4.58 10.95 0.96
C PRO A 148 -4.81 9.84 -0.07
N VAL A 149 -4.48 10.11 -1.33
CA VAL A 149 -4.75 9.16 -2.42
C VAL A 149 -3.90 7.90 -2.29
N ASN A 150 -2.61 8.03 -1.96
CA ASN A 150 -1.62 6.95 -2.02
C ASN A 150 -1.05 6.53 -0.65
N GLU A 151 -1.70 6.88 0.47
CA GLU A 151 -1.26 6.49 1.80
C GLU A 151 -2.04 5.28 2.33
N GLY A 152 -1.37 4.44 3.14
CA GLY A 152 -1.96 3.29 3.83
C GLY A 152 -2.21 3.55 5.32
N SER A 153 -2.54 2.49 6.08
CA SER A 153 -2.63 2.43 7.56
C SER A 153 -3.30 3.61 8.24
N SER A 154 -4.32 4.19 7.60
CA SER A 154 -5.05 5.37 8.09
C SER A 154 -4.20 6.64 8.24
N LEU A 155 -3.00 6.69 7.67
CA LEU A 155 -2.19 7.90 7.65
C LEU A 155 -2.93 9.04 6.95
N GLY A 156 -3.03 10.19 7.61
CA GLY A 156 -3.73 11.37 7.09
C GLY A 156 -5.25 11.24 7.00
N VAL A 157 -5.87 10.16 7.46
CA VAL A 157 -7.34 10.00 7.45
C VAL A 157 -7.98 10.91 8.49
N LYS A 158 -9.01 11.65 8.07
CA LYS A 158 -9.81 12.54 8.95
C LYS A 158 -11.30 12.36 8.69
N ILE A 159 -12.08 12.20 9.76
CA ILE A 159 -13.54 12.26 9.72
C ILE A 159 -13.95 13.70 10.00
N VAL A 160 -14.74 14.29 9.12
CA VAL A 160 -15.20 15.67 9.24
C VAL A 160 -16.73 15.73 9.18
N LYS A 161 -17.32 16.56 10.05
CA LYS A 161 -18.76 16.60 10.27
C LYS A 161 -19.48 17.73 9.53
N ASN A 162 -18.73 18.67 8.95
CA ASN A 162 -19.29 19.83 8.26
C ASN A 162 -18.32 20.40 7.22
N LEU A 163 -18.81 21.34 6.41
CA LEU A 163 -18.03 21.97 5.34
C LEU A 163 -16.83 22.77 5.86
N LYS A 164 -16.94 23.45 7.00
CA LYS A 164 -15.85 24.26 7.58
C LYS A 164 -14.67 23.34 7.94
N ASP A 165 -14.94 22.23 8.58
CA ASP A 165 -13.94 21.23 8.95
C ASP A 165 -13.34 20.56 7.70
N LEU A 166 -14.16 20.27 6.69
CA LEU A 166 -13.69 19.72 5.42
C LEU A 166 -12.64 20.66 4.78
N ILE A 167 -12.96 21.95 4.64
CA ILE A 167 -12.06 22.94 4.06
C ILE A 167 -10.76 23.08 4.87
N LYS A 168 -10.87 23.20 6.20
CA LYS A 168 -9.73 23.30 7.11
C LYS A 168 -8.78 22.11 6.98
N ASN A 169 -9.31 20.88 7.09
CA ASN A 169 -8.50 19.67 7.06
C ASN A 169 -7.93 19.38 5.66
N THR A 170 -8.65 19.71 4.58
CA THR A 170 -8.12 19.58 3.22
C THR A 170 -6.93 20.52 2.99
N LYS A 171 -6.98 21.77 3.50
CA LYS A 171 -5.83 22.70 3.43
C LYS A 171 -4.58 22.14 4.14
N VAL A 172 -4.76 21.45 5.26
CA VAL A 172 -3.66 20.81 6.00
C VAL A 172 -3.05 19.66 5.19
N GLN A 173 -3.87 18.88 4.50
CA GLN A 173 -3.41 17.76 3.66
C GLN A 173 -2.58 18.22 2.45
N PHE A 174 -2.77 19.46 1.99
CA PHE A 174 -2.06 20.02 0.84
C PHE A 174 -0.75 20.76 1.21
N LYS A 175 -0.43 20.88 2.49
CA LYS A 175 0.86 21.43 2.94
C LYS A 175 1.96 20.42 2.88
#